data_fe10869c95d0220708af279a88aaaec1
#
_entry.id   fe10869c95d0220708af279a88aaaec1
#
_cell.length_a   1.000
_cell.length_b   1.000
_cell.length_c   1.000
_cell.angle_alpha   90.00
_cell.angle_beta   90.00
_cell.angle_gamma   90.00
#
_symmetry.space_group_name_H-M   'P 1'
#
loop_
_entity.id
_entity.type
_entity.pdbx_description
1 polymer ?
#
loop_
_entity_poly.entity_id
_entity_poly.type
_entity_poly.pdbx_seq_one_letter_code
_entity_poly.pdbx_strand_id
1 'polypeptide(L)'
;MQPVYIQRIASIHPPKDHSPENNHPYLQACEPDYKDIITNATLRRRMSRIVKMGVACGLECMGELSPEKIQGIITATGLGCLTDTEKFLNNLLDNEERMLNPTPFIQSTFNTIGAQIALIHQIHAYNMTYVHRGLSFESALLDAMMKIGEGSENILVGAIDEMTETSYTIQQRLGMLKGIAAGEGAQFFLLSREAGEHPLAEIQGIETFIGKQTTEEISSRIIRFLQRNGLECQDIQWLVTGKNKK
;
A
#
# COMPACT_ATOMS: atom_id res chain seq x y z
N MET A 1 3.43 -21.87 8.89
CA MET A 1 4.36 -20.79 8.47
C MET A 1 5.21 -20.42 9.67
N GLN A 2 6.43 -19.92 9.44
CA GLN A 2 7.17 -19.28 10.55
C GLN A 2 6.46 -17.99 10.94
N PRO A 3 6.49 -17.60 12.22
CA PRO A 3 5.91 -16.33 12.66
C PRO A 3 6.61 -15.14 11.99
N VAL A 4 5.84 -14.12 11.68
CA VAL A 4 6.33 -12.87 11.09
C VAL A 4 5.86 -11.72 11.97
N TYR A 5 6.78 -10.87 12.39
CA TYR A 5 6.50 -9.81 13.34
C TYR A 5 6.45 -8.45 12.66
N ILE A 6 5.46 -7.64 13.03
CA ILE A 6 5.39 -6.23 12.64
C ILE A 6 6.18 -5.44 13.67
N GLN A 7 7.29 -4.84 13.24
CA GLN A 7 8.14 -4.01 14.10
C GLN A 7 7.74 -2.55 14.10
N ARG A 8 7.34 -2.04 12.96
CA ARG A 8 6.99 -0.63 12.76
C ARG A 8 5.85 -0.48 11.76
N ILE A 9 5.11 0.60 11.93
CA ILE A 9 4.04 1.01 11.02
C ILE A 9 4.19 2.50 10.75
N ALA A 10 4.00 2.91 9.50
CA ALA A 10 3.77 4.30 9.14
C ALA A 10 2.56 4.39 8.23
N SER A 11 1.81 5.49 8.34
CA SER A 11 0.63 5.70 7.50
C SER A 11 0.37 7.17 7.21
N ILE A 12 -0.04 7.45 5.98
CA ILE A 12 -0.57 8.74 5.55
C ILE A 12 -1.98 8.45 5.04
N HIS A 13 -3.00 8.91 5.75
CA HIS A 13 -4.39 8.54 5.52
C HIS A 13 -5.32 9.76 5.72
N PRO A 14 -6.58 9.70 5.30
CA PRO A 14 -7.56 10.72 5.59
C PRO A 14 -7.73 10.95 7.10
N PRO A 15 -8.11 12.16 7.53
CA PRO A 15 -8.35 12.45 8.95
C PRO A 15 -9.47 11.56 9.50
N LYS A 16 -9.39 11.23 10.78
CA LYS A 16 -10.40 10.39 11.46
C LYS A 16 -11.76 11.08 11.56
N ASP A 17 -11.73 12.38 11.78
CA ASP A 17 -12.95 13.20 11.88
C ASP A 17 -13.28 13.75 10.49
N HIS A 18 -14.23 13.11 9.85
CA HIS A 18 -14.77 13.56 8.58
C HIS A 18 -15.68 14.76 8.80
N SER A 19 -15.11 15.96 8.96
CA SER A 19 -15.90 17.17 8.82
C SER A 19 -16.25 17.36 7.35
N PRO A 20 -17.52 17.61 7.01
CA PRO A 20 -17.97 17.79 5.63
C PRO A 20 -17.46 19.08 4.96
N GLU A 21 -16.52 19.77 5.57
CA GLU A 21 -15.95 21.03 5.07
C GLU A 21 -15.00 20.87 3.89
N ASN A 22 -14.49 19.66 3.65
CA ASN A 22 -13.73 19.37 2.44
C ASN A 22 -14.69 19.01 1.30
N ASN A 23 -14.85 19.95 0.38
CA ASN A 23 -15.71 19.87 -0.80
C ASN A 23 -15.27 18.81 -1.84
N HIS A 24 -14.53 17.78 -1.40
CA HIS A 24 -14.06 16.71 -2.26
C HIS A 24 -15.01 15.50 -2.20
N PRO A 25 -15.27 14.87 -3.35
CA PRO A 25 -16.20 13.74 -3.42
C PRO A 25 -15.62 12.45 -2.79
N TYR A 26 -14.34 12.42 -2.44
CA TYR A 26 -13.64 11.30 -1.82
C TYR A 26 -12.74 11.77 -0.67
N LEU A 27 -12.29 10.83 0.15
CA LEU A 27 -11.48 11.08 1.33
C LEU A 27 -10.02 11.32 0.92
N GLN A 28 -9.53 12.53 1.10
CA GLN A 28 -8.14 12.89 0.81
C GLN A 28 -7.22 12.59 1.99
N ALA A 29 -6.01 12.13 1.69
CA ALA A 29 -4.98 11.90 2.69
C ALA A 29 -4.48 13.22 3.30
N CYS A 30 -4.25 13.21 4.61
CA CYS A 30 -3.56 14.27 5.34
C CYS A 30 -2.05 14.16 5.11
N GLU A 31 -1.52 14.96 4.19
CA GLU A 31 -0.11 14.91 3.82
C GLU A 31 0.77 15.72 4.79
N PRO A 32 1.94 15.17 5.22
CA PRO A 32 2.91 15.93 6.01
C PRO A 32 3.68 16.93 5.13
N ASP A 33 4.49 17.82 5.76
CA ASP A 33 5.53 18.53 5.00
C ASP A 33 6.65 17.54 4.63
N TYR A 34 6.69 17.16 3.38
CA TYR A 34 7.66 16.20 2.87
C TYR A 34 9.12 16.67 2.93
N LYS A 35 9.40 17.95 3.28
CA LYS A 35 10.78 18.48 3.34
C LYS A 35 11.59 17.82 4.44
N ASP A 36 10.93 17.49 5.54
CA ASP A 36 11.57 16.90 6.72
C ASP A 36 11.89 15.39 6.49
N ILE A 37 11.15 14.72 5.61
CA ILE A 37 11.30 13.30 5.37
C ILE A 37 12.14 13.06 4.10
N ILE A 38 11.81 13.74 2.99
CA ILE A 38 12.54 13.65 1.72
C ILE A 38 13.43 14.90 1.61
N THR A 39 14.59 14.86 2.25
CA THR A 39 15.50 16.01 2.41
C THR A 39 16.09 16.51 1.08
N ASN A 40 16.32 15.62 0.10
CA ASN A 40 16.82 16.00 -1.21
C ASN A 40 15.77 16.78 -2.01
N ALA A 41 15.91 18.12 -2.04
CA ALA A 41 14.98 19.03 -2.70
C ALA A 41 14.85 18.79 -4.22
N THR A 42 15.94 18.39 -4.90
CA THR A 42 15.94 18.13 -6.34
C THR A 42 15.14 16.87 -6.67
N LEU A 43 15.33 15.83 -5.88
CA LEU A 43 14.58 14.58 -6.02
C LEU A 43 13.10 14.82 -5.69
N ARG A 44 12.80 15.48 -4.56
CA ARG A 44 11.44 15.78 -4.12
C ARG A 44 10.62 16.59 -5.14
N ARG A 45 11.26 17.56 -5.84
CA ARG A 45 10.59 18.35 -6.89
C ARG A 45 10.20 17.53 -8.12
N ARG A 46 10.88 16.44 -8.38
CA ARG A 46 10.60 15.55 -9.52
C ARG A 46 9.52 14.52 -9.21
N MET A 47 9.25 14.24 -7.96
CA MET A 47 8.23 13.30 -7.53
C MET A 47 6.82 13.89 -7.67
N SER A 48 5.90 13.14 -8.20
CA SER A 48 4.47 13.44 -8.14
C SER A 48 3.94 13.32 -6.72
N ARG A 49 2.69 13.68 -6.52
CA ARG A 49 2.05 13.67 -5.21
C ARG A 49 2.05 12.27 -4.59
N ILE A 50 1.56 11.27 -5.32
CA ILE A 50 1.51 9.88 -4.82
C ILE A 50 2.91 9.31 -4.55
N VAL A 51 3.88 9.64 -5.40
CA VAL A 51 5.26 9.19 -5.21
C VAL A 51 5.85 9.78 -3.93
N LYS A 52 5.62 11.07 -3.65
CA LYS A 52 6.03 11.68 -2.37
C LYS A 52 5.36 10.98 -1.19
N MET A 53 4.05 10.76 -1.28
CA MET A 53 3.27 10.13 -0.20
C MET A 53 3.78 8.72 0.11
N GLY A 54 3.97 7.89 -0.91
CA GLY A 54 4.46 6.52 -0.72
C GLY A 54 5.91 6.47 -0.25
N VAL A 55 6.79 7.29 -0.84
CA VAL A 55 8.20 7.36 -0.45
C VAL A 55 8.33 7.85 0.98
N ALA A 56 7.66 8.94 1.35
CA ALA A 56 7.73 9.47 2.72
C ALA A 56 7.23 8.44 3.74
N CYS A 57 6.09 7.82 3.47
CA CYS A 57 5.53 6.78 4.34
C CYS A 57 6.48 5.59 4.51
N GLY A 58 7.10 5.12 3.42
CA GLY A 58 8.09 4.04 3.47
C GLY A 58 9.34 4.40 4.27
N LEU A 59 9.87 5.62 4.08
CA LEU A 59 11.04 6.12 4.81
C LEU A 59 10.76 6.27 6.31
N GLU A 60 9.60 6.81 6.70
CA GLU A 60 9.17 6.88 8.10
C GLU A 60 9.04 5.49 8.73
N CYS A 61 8.51 4.52 7.97
CA CYS A 61 8.38 3.15 8.43
C CYS A 61 9.75 2.49 8.66
N MET A 62 10.73 2.75 7.80
CA MET A 62 12.10 2.27 7.99
C MET A 62 12.74 2.90 9.24
N GLY A 63 12.48 4.19 9.48
CA GLY A 63 13.04 4.94 10.61
C GLY A 63 14.56 4.89 10.65
N GLU A 64 15.11 4.54 11.80
CA GLU A 64 16.57 4.48 12.03
C GLU A 64 17.20 3.13 11.64
N LEU A 65 16.42 2.19 11.11
CA LEU A 65 16.97 0.92 10.66
C LEU A 65 17.95 1.15 9.51
N SER A 66 19.17 0.61 9.66
CA SER A 66 20.18 0.70 8.59
C SER A 66 19.64 0.12 7.28
N PRO A 67 19.79 0.83 6.15
CA PRO A 67 19.31 0.37 4.85
C PRO A 67 19.83 -1.01 4.44
N GLU A 68 21.04 -1.37 4.88
CA GLU A 68 21.67 -2.66 4.62
C GLU A 68 20.92 -3.84 5.27
N LYS A 69 20.13 -3.56 6.33
CA LYS A 69 19.29 -4.56 7.00
C LYS A 69 17.95 -4.79 6.29
N ILE A 70 17.58 -3.95 5.32
CA ILE A 70 16.37 -4.13 4.50
C ILE A 70 16.70 -5.10 3.37
N GLN A 71 16.16 -6.29 3.42
CA GLN A 71 16.40 -7.35 2.44
C GLN A 71 15.30 -7.48 1.40
N GLY A 72 14.27 -6.64 1.49
CA GLY A 72 13.25 -6.51 0.46
C GLY A 72 12.35 -5.31 0.66
N ILE A 73 11.91 -4.74 -0.46
CA ILE A 73 10.88 -3.71 -0.54
C ILE A 73 9.77 -4.26 -1.42
N ILE A 74 8.59 -4.43 -0.85
CA ILE A 74 7.44 -4.98 -1.57
C ILE A 74 6.31 -3.98 -1.47
N THR A 75 5.90 -3.46 -2.63
CA THR A 75 4.83 -2.46 -2.70
C THR A 75 3.59 -3.03 -3.36
N ALA A 76 2.44 -2.47 -3.03
CA ALA A 76 1.15 -2.82 -3.58
C ALA A 76 0.39 -1.57 -4.00
N THR A 77 -0.35 -1.67 -5.08
CA THR A 77 -1.28 -0.62 -5.51
C THR A 77 -2.44 -1.24 -6.28
N GLY A 78 -3.62 -0.66 -6.17
CA GLY A 78 -4.77 -1.11 -6.94
C GLY A 78 -4.74 -0.62 -8.38
N LEU A 79 -4.39 0.65 -8.60
CA LEU A 79 -4.46 1.33 -9.89
C LEU A 79 -3.19 2.12 -10.26
N GLY A 80 -2.20 2.16 -9.38
CA GLY A 80 -0.92 2.84 -9.61
C GLY A 80 -1.01 4.36 -9.49
N CYS A 81 -0.05 5.03 -10.13
CA CYS A 81 0.09 6.48 -10.16
C CYS A 81 -0.89 7.10 -11.18
N LEU A 82 -2.15 7.26 -10.77
CA LEU A 82 -3.23 7.70 -11.66
C LEU A 82 -3.01 9.10 -12.23
N THR A 83 -2.60 10.06 -11.39
CA THR A 83 -2.35 11.44 -11.85
C THR A 83 -1.29 11.50 -12.96
N ASP A 84 -0.22 10.72 -12.83
CA ASP A 84 0.84 10.69 -13.85
C ASP A 84 0.38 9.94 -15.10
N THR A 85 -0.39 8.87 -14.93
CA THR A 85 -1.00 8.14 -16.05
C THR A 85 -1.95 9.04 -16.84
N GLU A 86 -2.83 9.77 -16.18
CA GLU A 86 -3.75 10.71 -16.82
C GLU A 86 -3.00 11.83 -17.55
N LYS A 87 -1.97 12.42 -16.92
CA LYS A 87 -1.12 13.43 -17.56
C LYS A 87 -0.41 12.88 -18.81
N PHE A 88 0.11 11.67 -18.73
CA PHE A 88 0.79 11.08 -19.87
C PHE A 88 -0.17 10.80 -21.03
N LEU A 89 -1.32 10.21 -20.76
CA LEU A 89 -2.34 9.92 -21.76
C LEU A 89 -2.91 11.19 -22.40
N ASN A 90 -3.21 12.22 -21.60
CA ASN A 90 -3.68 13.50 -22.14
C ASN A 90 -2.61 14.16 -23.02
N ASN A 91 -1.35 14.19 -22.57
CA ASN A 91 -0.26 14.73 -23.40
C ASN A 91 -0.08 13.97 -24.71
N LEU A 92 -0.29 12.66 -24.70
CA LEU A 92 -0.22 11.82 -25.89
C LEU A 92 -1.32 12.17 -26.90
N LEU A 93 -2.53 12.42 -26.43
CA LEU A 93 -3.66 12.83 -27.25
C LEU A 93 -3.51 14.28 -27.76
N ASP A 94 -3.18 15.20 -26.86
CA ASP A 94 -3.11 16.64 -27.17
C ASP A 94 -1.94 16.97 -28.14
N ASN A 95 -0.86 16.21 -28.08
CA ASN A 95 0.31 16.42 -28.93
C ASN A 95 0.37 15.46 -30.14
N GLU A 96 -0.69 14.73 -30.44
CA GLU A 96 -0.72 13.76 -31.54
C GLU A 96 0.50 12.81 -31.53
N GLU A 97 0.84 12.29 -30.33
CA GLU A 97 1.98 11.40 -30.09
C GLU A 97 3.37 12.02 -30.34
N ARG A 98 3.45 13.37 -30.44
CA ARG A 98 4.71 14.07 -30.73
C ARG A 98 5.22 14.83 -29.51
N MET A 99 6.53 15.00 -29.43
CA MET A 99 7.20 15.83 -28.40
C MET A 99 6.74 15.54 -26.95
N LEU A 100 6.59 14.28 -26.61
CA LEU A 100 6.09 13.86 -25.31
C LEU A 100 7.11 14.10 -24.19
N ASN A 101 6.63 14.63 -23.06
CA ASN A 101 7.45 14.72 -21.86
C ASN A 101 7.59 13.32 -21.23
N PRO A 102 8.81 12.79 -21.06
CA PRO A 102 9.00 11.45 -20.50
C PRO A 102 8.72 11.35 -19.00
N THR A 103 8.69 12.47 -18.25
CA THR A 103 8.55 12.44 -16.80
C THR A 103 7.25 11.82 -16.33
N PRO A 104 6.05 12.18 -16.83
CA PRO A 104 4.81 11.52 -16.45
C PRO A 104 4.82 10.02 -16.78
N PHE A 105 5.40 9.62 -17.92
CA PHE A 105 5.53 8.20 -18.27
C PHE A 105 6.36 7.42 -17.24
N ILE A 106 7.54 7.94 -16.89
CA ILE A 106 8.42 7.29 -15.90
C ILE A 106 7.73 7.18 -14.53
N GLN A 107 6.99 8.22 -14.13
CA GLN A 107 6.32 8.24 -12.82
C GLN A 107 5.01 7.42 -12.80
N SER A 108 4.40 7.16 -13.95
CA SER A 108 3.19 6.35 -14.04
C SER A 108 3.45 4.84 -13.86
N THR A 109 4.71 4.39 -13.89
CA THR A 109 5.02 2.98 -13.72
C THR A 109 4.74 2.53 -12.29
N PHE A 110 4.14 1.34 -12.15
CA PHE A 110 3.66 0.83 -10.85
C PHE A 110 4.76 0.66 -9.82
N ASN A 111 5.99 0.36 -10.24
CA ASN A 111 7.13 0.12 -9.36
C ASN A 111 7.87 1.40 -8.94
N THR A 112 7.45 2.57 -9.39
CA THR A 112 8.15 3.85 -9.13
C THR A 112 8.41 4.09 -7.66
N ILE A 113 7.43 3.84 -6.78
CA ILE A 113 7.54 4.13 -5.35
C ILE A 113 8.58 3.22 -4.69
N GLY A 114 8.48 1.91 -4.89
CA GLY A 114 9.45 0.96 -4.35
C GLY A 114 10.86 1.20 -4.87
N ALA A 115 10.99 1.54 -6.17
CA ALA A 115 12.26 1.88 -6.78
C ALA A 115 12.85 3.19 -6.20
N GLN A 116 12.03 4.22 -5.96
CA GLN A 116 12.51 5.48 -5.36
C GLN A 116 13.00 5.29 -3.93
N ILE A 117 12.31 4.49 -3.09
CA ILE A 117 12.78 4.14 -1.75
C ILE A 117 14.15 3.46 -1.83
N ALA A 118 14.29 2.47 -2.72
CA ALA A 118 15.54 1.76 -2.93
C ALA A 118 16.67 2.68 -3.38
N LEU A 119 16.41 3.59 -4.32
CA LEU A 119 17.41 4.55 -4.84
C LEU A 119 17.88 5.55 -3.79
N ILE A 120 16.98 6.07 -2.95
CA ILE A 120 17.33 7.05 -1.90
C ILE A 120 18.34 6.46 -0.92
N HIS A 121 18.17 5.21 -0.54
CA HIS A 121 18.99 4.52 0.45
C HIS A 121 19.99 3.53 -0.14
N GLN A 122 20.11 3.45 -1.46
CA GLN A 122 21.00 2.51 -2.17
C GLN A 122 20.75 1.04 -1.76
N ILE A 123 19.48 0.70 -1.55
CA ILE A 123 19.06 -0.67 -1.21
C ILE A 123 19.06 -1.52 -2.50
N HIS A 124 19.96 -2.47 -2.59
CA HIS A 124 20.10 -3.40 -3.73
C HIS A 124 19.45 -4.76 -3.46
N ALA A 125 18.45 -4.78 -2.61
CA ALA A 125 17.73 -5.99 -2.21
C ALA A 125 16.54 -6.28 -3.15
N TYR A 126 15.80 -7.34 -2.85
CA TYR A 126 14.57 -7.71 -3.55
C TYR A 126 13.60 -6.53 -3.62
N ASN A 127 13.06 -6.24 -4.80
CA ASN A 127 12.10 -5.15 -4.99
C ASN A 127 10.99 -5.60 -5.94
N MET A 128 9.77 -5.67 -5.43
CA MET A 128 8.60 -6.16 -6.17
C MET A 128 7.40 -5.24 -5.96
N THR A 129 6.54 -5.15 -6.97
CA THR A 129 5.28 -4.41 -6.89
C THR A 129 4.13 -5.27 -7.37
N TYR A 130 3.10 -5.38 -6.55
CA TYR A 130 1.87 -6.11 -6.84
C TYR A 130 0.76 -5.18 -7.27
N VAL A 131 0.11 -5.54 -8.41
CA VAL A 131 -0.98 -4.75 -9.00
C VAL A 131 -2.13 -5.68 -9.32
N HIS A 132 -2.85 -6.10 -8.29
CA HIS A 132 -4.00 -7.04 -8.37
C HIS A 132 -5.31 -6.38 -7.94
N ARG A 133 -5.40 -5.04 -8.04
CA ARG A 133 -6.54 -4.25 -7.57
C ARG A 133 -6.82 -4.50 -6.09
N GLY A 134 -7.99 -5.04 -5.74
CA GLY A 134 -8.39 -5.28 -4.36
C GLY A 134 -7.62 -6.34 -3.59
N LEU A 135 -6.72 -7.10 -4.22
CA LEU A 135 -5.89 -8.13 -3.59
C LEU A 135 -4.39 -7.81 -3.66
N SER A 136 -4.05 -6.57 -4.02
CA SER A 136 -2.65 -6.18 -4.20
C SER A 136 -1.85 -6.26 -2.92
N PHE A 137 -2.40 -5.75 -1.81
CA PHE A 137 -1.72 -5.75 -0.52
C PHE A 137 -1.58 -7.15 0.05
N GLU A 138 -2.61 -7.97 -0.03
CA GLU A 138 -2.59 -9.36 0.43
C GLU A 138 -1.53 -10.18 -0.32
N SER A 139 -1.39 -9.94 -1.64
CA SER A 139 -0.35 -10.58 -2.44
C SER A 139 1.05 -10.13 -2.03
N ALA A 140 1.24 -8.82 -1.79
CA ALA A 140 2.50 -8.27 -1.32
C ALA A 140 2.87 -8.79 0.08
N LEU A 141 1.89 -8.88 0.98
CA LEU A 141 2.09 -9.41 2.33
C LEU A 141 2.45 -10.89 2.30
N LEU A 142 1.78 -11.69 1.46
CA LEU A 142 2.10 -13.10 1.28
C LEU A 142 3.55 -13.29 0.79
N ASP A 143 3.97 -12.50 -0.21
CA ASP A 143 5.35 -12.54 -0.72
C ASP A 143 6.36 -12.14 0.37
N ALA A 144 6.07 -11.09 1.15
CA ALA A 144 6.90 -10.69 2.28
C ALA A 144 7.05 -11.82 3.32
N MET A 145 5.95 -12.50 3.67
CA MET A 145 5.96 -13.64 4.58
C MET A 145 6.78 -14.82 4.01
N MET A 146 6.69 -15.06 2.70
CA MET A 146 7.49 -16.09 2.02
C MET A 146 8.97 -15.74 2.07
N LYS A 147 9.36 -14.49 1.77
CA LYS A 147 10.76 -14.03 1.86
C LYS A 147 11.34 -14.16 3.25
N ILE A 148 10.58 -13.83 4.29
CA ILE A 148 10.99 -14.05 5.68
C ILE A 148 11.14 -15.55 5.97
N GLY A 149 10.23 -16.38 5.48
CA GLY A 149 10.33 -17.84 5.58
C GLY A 149 11.54 -18.42 4.86
N GLU A 150 12.00 -17.80 3.77
CA GLU A 150 13.21 -18.15 3.02
C GLU A 150 14.50 -17.67 3.69
N GLY A 151 14.41 -16.90 4.76
CA GLY A 151 15.57 -16.47 5.56
C GLY A 151 15.84 -14.97 5.57
N SER A 152 15.02 -14.14 4.91
CA SER A 152 15.15 -12.69 5.04
C SER A 152 14.84 -12.24 6.47
N GLU A 153 15.64 -11.28 6.98
CA GLU A 153 15.46 -10.76 8.34
C GLU A 153 14.42 -9.65 8.39
N ASN A 154 14.50 -8.68 7.46
CA ASN A 154 13.61 -7.51 7.45
C ASN A 154 13.11 -7.22 6.04
N ILE A 155 11.80 -7.05 5.93
CA ILE A 155 11.10 -6.69 4.68
C ILE A 155 10.24 -5.45 4.92
N LEU A 156 10.39 -4.44 4.09
CA LEU A 156 9.50 -3.30 4.04
C LEU A 156 8.35 -3.63 3.07
N VAL A 157 7.12 -3.72 3.56
CA VAL A 157 5.93 -3.98 2.75
C VAL A 157 4.91 -2.88 2.93
N GLY A 158 4.27 -2.41 1.84
CA GLY A 158 3.26 -1.37 1.95
C GLY A 158 2.33 -1.27 0.75
N ALA A 159 1.24 -0.55 0.93
CA ALA A 159 0.27 -0.24 -0.11
C ALA A 159 0.09 1.26 -0.25
N ILE A 160 -0.06 1.71 -1.49
CA ILE A 160 -0.22 3.12 -1.82
C ILE A 160 -1.24 3.27 -2.94
N ASP A 161 -2.27 4.06 -2.72
CA ASP A 161 -3.26 4.39 -3.74
C ASP A 161 -3.65 5.87 -3.66
N GLU A 162 -3.83 6.49 -4.82
CA GLU A 162 -4.42 7.82 -4.95
C GLU A 162 -5.77 7.76 -5.65
N MET A 163 -6.59 8.76 -5.40
CA MET A 163 -7.85 8.98 -6.10
C MET A 163 -7.77 10.28 -6.90
N THR A 164 -8.12 10.23 -8.18
CA THR A 164 -8.31 11.41 -9.02
C THR A 164 -9.80 11.67 -9.24
N GLU A 165 -10.17 12.89 -9.60
CA GLU A 165 -11.57 13.22 -9.93
C GLU A 165 -12.07 12.40 -11.12
N THR A 166 -11.22 12.17 -12.12
CA THR A 166 -11.54 11.34 -13.29
C THR A 166 -11.81 9.90 -12.86
N SER A 167 -10.89 9.30 -12.09
CA SER A 167 -11.04 7.93 -11.60
C SER A 167 -12.27 7.78 -10.71
N TYR A 168 -12.49 8.71 -9.78
CA TYR A 168 -13.69 8.74 -8.94
C TYR A 168 -14.98 8.77 -9.78
N THR A 169 -15.05 9.67 -10.77
CA THR A 169 -16.22 9.81 -11.64
C THR A 169 -16.50 8.54 -12.42
N ILE A 170 -15.46 7.89 -12.96
CA ILE A 170 -15.58 6.62 -13.70
C ILE A 170 -16.10 5.52 -12.77
N GLN A 171 -15.48 5.35 -11.61
CA GLN A 171 -15.88 4.32 -10.65
C GLN A 171 -17.30 4.53 -10.13
N GLN A 172 -17.70 5.79 -9.90
CA GLN A 172 -19.04 6.13 -9.48
C GLN A 172 -20.08 5.78 -10.57
N ARG A 173 -19.81 6.13 -11.84
CA ARG A 173 -20.68 5.79 -12.98
C ARG A 173 -20.83 4.29 -13.19
N LEU A 174 -19.76 3.52 -12.93
CA LEU A 174 -19.77 2.06 -12.99
C LEU A 174 -20.46 1.43 -11.77
N GLY A 175 -20.91 2.22 -10.79
CA GLY A 175 -21.55 1.72 -9.57
C GLY A 175 -20.61 1.03 -8.58
N MET A 176 -19.30 1.16 -8.76
CA MET A 176 -18.28 0.52 -7.91
C MET A 176 -18.22 1.13 -6.51
N LEU A 177 -18.61 2.40 -6.37
CA LEU A 177 -18.57 3.16 -5.11
C LEU A 177 -19.94 3.19 -4.39
N LYS A 178 -20.90 2.36 -4.79
CA LYS A 178 -22.22 2.35 -4.18
C LYS A 178 -22.16 1.89 -2.72
N GLY A 179 -22.45 2.82 -1.79
CA GLY A 179 -22.44 2.55 -0.35
C GLY A 179 -21.04 2.42 0.25
N ILE A 180 -19.99 2.84 -0.47
CA ILE A 180 -18.60 2.81 -0.04
C ILE A 180 -18.04 4.23 -0.11
N ALA A 181 -17.31 4.66 0.94
CA ALA A 181 -16.52 5.88 0.89
C ALA A 181 -15.20 5.57 0.17
N ALA A 182 -14.97 6.24 -0.97
CA ALA A 182 -13.69 6.18 -1.65
C ALA A 182 -12.66 7.04 -0.90
N GLY A 183 -11.40 6.64 -0.92
CA GLY A 183 -10.31 7.36 -0.29
C GLY A 183 -8.97 7.01 -0.90
N GLU A 184 -7.94 7.67 -0.41
CA GLU A 184 -6.55 7.49 -0.81
C GLU A 184 -5.66 7.42 0.42
N GLY A 185 -4.44 6.94 0.26
CA GLY A 185 -3.48 6.87 1.34
C GLY A 185 -2.27 6.00 1.03
N ALA A 186 -1.35 6.00 1.97
CA ALA A 186 -0.20 5.10 1.99
C ALA A 186 -0.07 4.47 3.37
N GLN A 187 0.29 3.19 3.40
CA GLN A 187 0.63 2.50 4.64
C GLN A 187 1.76 1.52 4.40
N PHE A 188 2.75 1.56 5.29
CA PHE A 188 3.87 0.64 5.27
C PHE A 188 4.04 -0.06 6.61
N PHE A 189 4.56 -1.27 6.54
CA PHE A 189 4.93 -2.13 7.67
C PHE A 189 6.37 -2.58 7.50
N LEU A 190 7.13 -2.49 8.56
CA LEU A 190 8.43 -3.16 8.65
C LEU A 190 8.20 -4.52 9.29
N LEU A 191 8.36 -5.57 8.49
CA LEU A 191 8.22 -6.94 8.93
C LEU A 191 9.57 -7.53 9.26
N SER A 192 9.64 -8.36 10.29
CA SER A 192 10.85 -9.07 10.66
C SER A 192 10.61 -10.54 10.98
N ARG A 193 11.69 -11.32 10.89
CA ARG A 193 11.72 -12.72 11.29
C ARG A 193 11.74 -12.90 12.81
N GLU A 194 12.41 -12.00 13.51
CA GLU A 194 12.54 -12.03 14.96
C GLU A 194 11.60 -11.02 15.61
N ALA A 195 11.07 -11.37 16.77
CA ALA A 195 10.13 -10.51 17.50
C ALA A 195 10.74 -9.16 17.91
N GLY A 196 12.08 -9.10 18.09
CA GLY A 196 12.70 -7.91 18.69
C GLY A 196 12.25 -7.71 20.13
N GLU A 197 12.54 -6.55 20.71
CA GLU A 197 12.19 -6.24 22.10
C GLU A 197 10.69 -5.87 22.27
N HIS A 198 10.11 -5.19 21.28
CA HIS A 198 8.74 -4.66 21.35
C HIS A 198 8.03 -4.80 19.99
N PRO A 199 7.65 -6.00 19.55
CA PRO A 199 6.88 -6.15 18.32
C PRO A 199 5.47 -5.58 18.50
N LEU A 200 4.95 -4.93 17.47
CA LEU A 200 3.58 -4.39 17.50
C LEU A 200 2.54 -5.50 17.36
N ALA A 201 2.83 -6.50 16.55
CA ALA A 201 1.97 -7.66 16.33
C ALA A 201 2.76 -8.81 15.69
N GLU A 202 2.18 -10.02 15.77
CA GLU A 202 2.60 -11.20 15.04
C GLU A 202 1.57 -11.56 13.97
N ILE A 203 2.02 -11.81 12.73
CA ILE A 203 1.19 -12.29 11.65
C ILE A 203 1.30 -13.82 11.61
N GLN A 204 0.26 -14.51 11.99
CA GLN A 204 0.23 -15.97 12.02
C GLN A 204 -0.16 -16.60 10.70
N GLY A 205 -0.88 -15.89 9.83
CA GLY A 205 -1.29 -16.43 8.55
C GLY A 205 -2.06 -15.44 7.69
N ILE A 206 -2.22 -15.81 6.44
CA ILE A 206 -3.03 -15.12 5.46
C ILE A 206 -3.76 -16.15 4.58
N GLU A 207 -5.00 -15.90 4.25
CA GLU A 207 -5.75 -16.68 3.26
C GLU A 207 -6.49 -15.71 2.32
N THR A 208 -6.33 -15.90 1.02
CA THR A 208 -7.02 -15.14 -0.01
C THR A 208 -7.92 -16.07 -0.82
N PHE A 209 -9.04 -15.54 -1.30
CA PHE A 209 -9.93 -16.27 -2.17
C PHE A 209 -10.62 -15.33 -3.18
N ILE A 210 -10.97 -15.86 -4.33
CA ILE A 210 -11.62 -15.14 -5.42
C ILE A 210 -13.01 -15.72 -5.65
N GLY A 211 -13.92 -14.89 -6.11
CA GLY A 211 -15.27 -15.26 -6.48
C GLY A 211 -16.32 -14.89 -5.45
N LYS A 212 -17.58 -14.99 -5.87
CA LYS A 212 -18.72 -14.68 -5.02
C LYS A 212 -18.92 -15.82 -4.03
N GLN A 213 -18.93 -15.51 -2.75
CA GLN A 213 -19.11 -16.46 -1.65
C GLN A 213 -20.41 -16.18 -0.92
N THR A 214 -21.05 -17.22 -0.44
CA THR A 214 -22.17 -17.09 0.52
C THR A 214 -21.64 -16.82 1.93
N THR A 215 -22.51 -16.40 2.83
CA THR A 215 -22.15 -16.16 4.23
C THR A 215 -21.66 -17.45 4.91
N GLU A 216 -22.28 -18.58 4.59
CA GLU A 216 -21.93 -19.90 5.10
C GLU A 216 -20.54 -20.36 4.62
N GLU A 217 -20.24 -20.12 3.36
CA GLU A 217 -18.91 -20.41 2.80
C GLU A 217 -17.81 -19.57 3.44
N ILE A 218 -18.06 -18.26 3.63
CA ILE A 218 -17.12 -17.36 4.33
C ILE A 218 -16.92 -17.84 5.77
N SER A 219 -17.99 -18.13 6.51
CA SER A 219 -17.91 -18.63 7.89
C SER A 219 -17.11 -19.93 7.99
N SER A 220 -17.37 -20.87 7.07
CA SER A 220 -16.65 -22.14 7.03
C SER A 220 -15.17 -21.98 6.68
N ARG A 221 -14.81 -20.97 5.87
CA ARG A 221 -13.41 -20.64 5.56
C ARG A 221 -12.71 -20.06 6.77
N ILE A 222 -13.35 -19.10 7.46
CA ILE A 222 -12.80 -18.50 8.68
C ILE A 222 -12.50 -19.58 9.72
N ILE A 223 -13.45 -20.48 9.99
CA ILE A 223 -13.27 -21.56 10.96
C ILE A 223 -12.09 -22.47 10.56
N ARG A 224 -12.03 -22.89 9.29
CA ARG A 224 -10.91 -23.71 8.81
C ARG A 224 -9.57 -22.98 8.89
N PHE A 225 -9.55 -21.69 8.60
CA PHE A 225 -8.34 -20.87 8.70
C PHE A 225 -7.83 -20.79 10.14
N LEU A 226 -8.72 -20.55 11.10
CA LEU A 226 -8.38 -20.58 12.52
C LEU A 226 -7.83 -21.94 12.95
N GLN A 227 -8.51 -23.02 12.62
CA GLN A 227 -8.08 -24.39 12.96
C GLN A 227 -6.70 -24.74 12.39
N ARG A 228 -6.38 -24.32 11.14
CA ARG A 228 -5.05 -24.51 10.56
C ARG A 228 -3.94 -23.76 11.31
N ASN A 229 -4.29 -22.69 12.00
CA ASN A 229 -3.36 -21.91 12.83
C ASN A 229 -3.46 -22.28 14.32
N GLY A 230 -4.14 -23.38 14.66
CA GLY A 230 -4.24 -23.88 16.04
C GLY A 230 -5.15 -23.03 16.94
N LEU A 231 -6.08 -22.27 16.36
CA LEU A 231 -7.00 -21.37 17.05
C LEU A 231 -8.45 -21.83 16.90
N GLU A 232 -9.26 -21.47 17.89
CA GLU A 232 -10.72 -21.62 17.88
C GLU A 232 -11.40 -20.25 17.86
N CYS A 233 -12.71 -20.20 17.58
CA CYS A 233 -13.47 -18.94 17.55
C CYS A 233 -13.45 -18.19 18.89
N GLN A 234 -13.36 -18.90 20.00
CA GLN A 234 -13.30 -18.33 21.35
C GLN A 234 -11.97 -17.63 21.65
N ASP A 235 -10.91 -17.94 20.92
CA ASP A 235 -9.59 -17.33 21.06
C ASP A 235 -9.53 -15.96 20.38
N ILE A 236 -10.54 -15.63 19.56
CA ILE A 236 -10.60 -14.38 18.81
C ILE A 236 -11.22 -13.28 19.66
N GLN A 237 -10.43 -12.28 20.02
CA GLN A 237 -10.89 -11.12 20.78
C GLN A 237 -11.52 -10.04 19.87
N TRP A 238 -11.03 -9.90 18.66
CA TRP A 238 -11.47 -8.86 17.72
C TRP A 238 -11.64 -9.42 16.31
N LEU A 239 -12.75 -9.07 15.68
CA LEU A 239 -13.02 -9.32 14.27
C LEU A 239 -13.19 -7.97 13.56
N VAL A 240 -12.21 -7.60 12.74
CA VAL A 240 -12.27 -6.37 11.94
C VAL A 240 -12.80 -6.71 10.55
N THR A 241 -13.97 -6.20 10.20
CA THR A 241 -14.56 -6.37 8.87
C THR A 241 -14.39 -5.10 8.07
N GLY A 242 -13.93 -5.20 6.82
CA GLY A 242 -13.80 -4.04 5.91
C GLY A 242 -15.14 -3.45 5.43
N LYS A 243 -16.23 -3.67 6.16
CA LYS A 243 -17.55 -3.12 5.81
C LYS A 243 -17.66 -1.69 6.33
N ASN A 244 -17.26 -0.76 5.50
CA ASN A 244 -17.51 0.66 5.73
C ASN A 244 -18.99 0.94 5.41
N LYS A 245 -19.85 1.03 6.41
CA LYS A 245 -21.18 1.62 6.24
C LYS A 245 -21.00 3.15 6.20
N LYS A 246 -21.59 3.80 5.18
CA LYS A 246 -21.88 5.23 5.26
C LYS A 246 -22.85 5.50 6.37
#